data_5fbb6ac8b7a6e4cd9b4663d8fd576681
#
_entry.id   5fbb6ac8b7a6e4cd9b4663d8fd576681
#
_cell.length_a   1.000
_cell.length_b   1.000
_cell.length_c   1.000
_cell.angle_alpha   90.00
_cell.angle_beta   90.00
_cell.angle_gamma   90.00
#
_symmetry.space_group_name_H-M   'P 1'
#
loop_
_entity.id
_entity.type
_entity.pdbx_description
1 polymer ?
#
loop_
_entity_poly.entity_id
_entity_poly.type
_entity_poly.pdbx_seq_one_letter_code
_entity_poly.pdbx_strand_id
1 'polypeptide(L)'
;SQIKKWRVGYAPNEWNALLSFLSTKGYLSNEIEAAGLAVKKEGTNRFYDRFRGRIMFPIFDFNSQPIGFGGRILEGDKEAKYLNTPNTVLYDKSKVLYGLDKAKNCIREMDACILVEGYTDVIMSHFAGFENTVSSSGTALTTYQLSMIKRYTDNLITAFDMDDAGASATSRGIDLAQSMGFNIKVVIMPPGLDPADMARNKDDFAKAINNAVSVMDFYFQKAVENKDVSLPENKKKIAEYLLPKIAKISSNIEKDHLV
;
A
#
# COMPACT_ATOMS: atom_id res chain seq x y z
N SER A 1 -7.08 20.93 -8.87
CA SER A 1 -6.67 20.50 -7.52
C SER A 1 -6.61 18.97 -7.45
N GLN A 2 -5.74 18.42 -6.62
CA GLN A 2 -5.57 16.96 -6.43
C GLN A 2 -6.89 16.31 -5.94
N ILE A 3 -7.66 17.02 -5.12
CA ILE A 3 -8.99 16.54 -4.67
C ILE A 3 -9.85 16.13 -5.86
N LYS A 4 -9.89 16.96 -6.93
CA LYS A 4 -10.64 16.63 -8.14
C LYS A 4 -10.02 15.49 -8.93
N LYS A 5 -8.66 15.47 -9.10
CA LYS A 5 -7.94 14.40 -9.81
C LYS A 5 -8.21 13.02 -9.17
N TRP A 6 -8.22 12.97 -7.84
CA TRP A 6 -8.41 11.75 -7.06
C TRP A 6 -9.87 11.50 -6.67
N ARG A 7 -10.79 12.43 -6.97
CA ARG A 7 -12.21 12.37 -6.60
C ARG A 7 -12.40 12.14 -5.08
N VAL A 8 -11.51 12.71 -4.27
CA VAL A 8 -11.60 12.63 -2.81
C VAL A 8 -12.88 13.32 -2.35
N GLY A 9 -13.65 12.66 -1.49
CA GLY A 9 -14.92 13.13 -0.96
C GLY A 9 -14.98 13.07 0.56
N TYR A 10 -16.18 13.29 1.09
CA TYR A 10 -16.46 13.20 2.52
C TYR A 10 -17.79 12.48 2.75
N ALA A 11 -17.81 11.55 3.69
CA ALA A 11 -19.00 10.88 4.19
C ALA A 11 -19.43 11.61 5.48
N PRO A 12 -20.63 12.24 5.52
CA PRO A 12 -21.13 12.91 6.72
C PRO A 12 -21.17 11.98 7.93
N ASN A 13 -21.08 12.56 9.13
CA ASN A 13 -21.18 11.78 10.37
C ASN A 13 -22.67 11.51 10.73
N GLU A 14 -23.37 10.90 9.80
CA GLU A 14 -24.78 10.57 9.88
C GLU A 14 -25.00 9.07 9.62
N TRP A 15 -26.02 8.48 10.24
CA TRP A 15 -26.25 7.04 10.13
C TRP A 15 -26.81 6.60 8.78
N ASN A 16 -27.55 7.46 8.09
CA ASN A 16 -28.34 7.09 6.89
C ASN A 16 -28.26 8.13 5.76
N ALA A 17 -27.26 9.01 5.73
CA ALA A 17 -27.16 10.06 4.71
C ALA A 17 -27.08 9.50 3.29
N LEU A 18 -26.14 8.56 3.05
CA LEU A 18 -25.97 7.93 1.74
C LEU A 18 -27.12 6.97 1.43
N LEU A 19 -27.54 6.17 2.40
CA LEU A 19 -28.64 5.21 2.23
C LEU A 19 -29.92 5.94 1.80
N SER A 20 -30.27 7.04 2.48
CA SER A 20 -31.44 7.88 2.13
C SER A 20 -31.30 8.47 0.74
N PHE A 21 -30.14 9.04 0.43
CA PHE A 21 -29.88 9.61 -0.90
C PHE A 21 -30.03 8.58 -2.03
N LEU A 22 -29.42 7.40 -1.88
CA LEU A 22 -29.50 6.34 -2.91
C LEU A 22 -30.92 5.78 -3.04
N SER A 23 -31.66 5.68 -1.93
CA SER A 23 -33.07 5.28 -1.97
C SER A 23 -33.93 6.26 -2.77
N THR A 24 -33.68 7.57 -2.72
CA THR A 24 -34.37 8.54 -3.58
C THR A 24 -34.02 8.39 -5.06
N LYS A 25 -32.93 7.70 -5.38
CA LYS A 25 -32.53 7.35 -6.75
C LYS A 25 -33.06 6.00 -7.21
N GLY A 26 -33.83 5.30 -6.36
CA GLY A 26 -34.46 4.03 -6.67
C GLY A 26 -33.65 2.78 -6.31
N TYR A 27 -32.49 2.92 -5.67
CA TYR A 27 -31.69 1.77 -5.23
C TYR A 27 -32.27 1.14 -3.97
N LEU A 28 -32.29 -0.20 -3.92
CA LEU A 28 -32.75 -0.94 -2.76
C LEU A 28 -31.63 -1.06 -1.71
N SER A 29 -32.01 -1.17 -0.42
CA SER A 29 -31.03 -1.23 0.68
C SER A 29 -30.09 -2.44 0.59
N ASN A 30 -30.55 -3.59 0.09
CA ASN A 30 -29.73 -4.78 -0.16
C ASN A 30 -28.76 -4.60 -1.34
N GLU A 31 -29.09 -3.81 -2.36
CA GLU A 31 -28.16 -3.47 -3.45
C GLU A 31 -27.06 -2.55 -2.92
N ILE A 32 -27.41 -1.58 -2.06
CA ILE A 32 -26.47 -0.65 -1.41
C ILE A 32 -25.52 -1.43 -0.46
N GLU A 33 -26.05 -2.42 0.27
CA GLU A 33 -25.24 -3.32 1.10
C GLU A 33 -24.32 -4.19 0.23
N ALA A 34 -24.84 -4.80 -0.83
CA ALA A 34 -24.06 -5.65 -1.75
C ALA A 34 -22.91 -4.86 -2.42
N ALA A 35 -23.07 -3.54 -2.63
CA ALA A 35 -22.02 -2.63 -3.06
C ALA A 35 -21.01 -2.28 -1.93
N GLY A 36 -21.24 -2.75 -0.69
CA GLY A 36 -20.38 -2.47 0.45
C GLY A 36 -20.49 -1.04 1.00
N LEU A 37 -21.58 -0.33 0.69
CA LEU A 37 -21.83 1.06 1.10
C LEU A 37 -22.73 1.14 2.35
N ALA A 38 -23.53 0.12 2.62
CA ALA A 38 -24.34 -0.01 3.83
C ALA A 38 -23.97 -1.27 4.60
N VAL A 39 -24.41 -1.31 5.85
CA VAL A 39 -24.30 -2.48 6.74
C VAL A 39 -25.69 -2.81 7.27
N LYS A 40 -26.08 -4.09 7.17
CA LYS A 40 -27.30 -4.59 7.78
C LYS A 40 -27.07 -4.78 9.27
N LYS A 41 -27.95 -4.24 10.09
CA LYS A 41 -27.91 -4.45 11.56
C LYS A 41 -28.34 -5.88 11.86
N GLU A 42 -27.48 -6.63 12.53
CA GLU A 42 -27.71 -8.03 12.89
C GLU A 42 -29.06 -8.23 13.61
N GLY A 43 -29.78 -9.30 13.26
CA GLY A 43 -31.10 -9.61 13.83
C GLY A 43 -32.25 -8.68 13.40
N THR A 44 -32.02 -7.76 12.46
CA THR A 44 -33.04 -6.82 11.97
C THR A 44 -33.04 -6.67 10.46
N ASN A 45 -34.05 -5.97 9.91
CA ASN A 45 -34.08 -5.53 8.53
C ASN A 45 -33.66 -4.04 8.38
N ARG A 46 -32.91 -3.49 9.34
CA ARG A 46 -32.42 -2.11 9.30
C ARG A 46 -31.03 -2.07 8.73
N PHE A 47 -30.76 -1.02 7.93
CA PHE A 47 -29.46 -0.74 7.32
C PHE A 47 -28.99 0.63 7.80
N TYR A 48 -27.66 0.83 7.77
CA TYR A 48 -27.02 2.10 8.06
C TYR A 48 -25.77 2.28 7.17
N ASP A 49 -25.35 3.52 6.99
CA ASP A 49 -24.18 3.85 6.17
C ASP A 49 -22.91 3.23 6.75
N ARG A 50 -22.14 2.53 5.90
CA ARG A 50 -20.85 1.95 6.27
C ARG A 50 -19.82 3.02 6.64
N PHE A 51 -19.75 4.09 5.86
CA PHE A 51 -18.79 5.16 6.04
C PHE A 51 -19.48 6.38 6.65
N ARG A 52 -18.96 6.86 7.79
CA ARG A 52 -19.49 8.03 8.52
C ARG A 52 -18.34 8.84 9.09
N GLY A 53 -18.38 10.17 8.98
CA GLY A 53 -17.35 11.06 9.50
C GLY A 53 -15.96 10.84 8.88
N ARG A 54 -15.90 10.47 7.58
CA ARG A 54 -14.65 10.02 6.95
C ARG A 54 -14.34 10.79 5.68
N ILE A 55 -13.07 11.07 5.47
CA ILE A 55 -12.55 11.40 4.14
C ILE A 55 -12.62 10.14 3.30
N MET A 56 -13.20 10.24 2.08
CA MET A 56 -13.44 9.12 1.19
C MET A 56 -12.45 9.12 0.04
N PHE A 57 -11.82 7.97 -0.17
CA PHE A 57 -10.89 7.69 -1.27
C PHE A 57 -11.54 6.67 -2.20
N PRO A 58 -12.08 7.06 -3.36
CA PRO A 58 -12.61 6.11 -4.32
C PRO A 58 -11.50 5.19 -4.84
N ILE A 59 -11.80 3.90 -4.91
CA ILE A 59 -10.90 2.87 -5.42
C ILE A 59 -11.39 2.53 -6.82
N PHE A 60 -10.46 2.52 -7.79
CA PHE A 60 -10.76 2.27 -9.19
C PHE A 60 -10.12 0.96 -9.66
N ASP A 61 -10.78 0.31 -10.62
CA ASP A 61 -10.15 -0.74 -11.39
C ASP A 61 -9.16 -0.15 -12.43
N PHE A 62 -8.50 -1.02 -13.21
CA PHE A 62 -7.53 -0.60 -14.22
C PHE A 62 -8.18 0.18 -15.41
N ASN A 63 -9.51 0.14 -15.56
CA ASN A 63 -10.29 0.91 -16.54
C ASN A 63 -10.82 2.23 -15.97
N SER A 64 -10.41 2.61 -14.75
CA SER A 64 -10.88 3.80 -14.03
C SER A 64 -12.38 3.77 -13.69
N GLN A 65 -12.96 2.57 -13.54
CA GLN A 65 -14.31 2.40 -13.00
C GLN A 65 -14.25 2.30 -11.48
N PRO A 66 -15.12 3.01 -10.73
CA PRO A 66 -15.13 2.92 -9.28
C PRO A 66 -15.66 1.55 -8.83
N ILE A 67 -14.90 0.86 -8.01
CA ILE A 67 -15.22 -0.50 -7.52
C ILE A 67 -15.37 -0.58 -6.01
N GLY A 68 -14.94 0.46 -5.28
CA GLY A 68 -15.01 0.51 -3.82
C GLY A 68 -14.47 1.82 -3.27
N PHE A 69 -14.36 1.88 -1.96
CA PHE A 69 -13.91 3.07 -1.25
C PHE A 69 -13.02 2.71 -0.06
N GLY A 70 -12.02 3.55 0.20
CA GLY A 70 -11.36 3.66 1.49
C GLY A 70 -11.90 4.88 2.23
N GLY A 71 -12.00 4.80 3.55
CA GLY A 71 -12.43 5.91 4.38
C GLY A 71 -11.46 6.14 5.54
N ARG A 72 -10.89 7.35 5.68
CA ARG A 72 -10.06 7.74 6.82
C ARG A 72 -10.87 8.61 7.76
N ILE A 73 -10.93 8.24 9.06
CA ILE A 73 -11.61 9.05 10.07
C ILE A 73 -10.90 10.39 10.24
N LEU A 74 -11.68 11.47 10.41
CA LEU A 74 -11.14 12.79 10.68
C LEU A 74 -10.92 13.02 12.17
N GLU A 75 -11.84 12.55 13.01
CA GLU A 75 -11.84 12.75 14.45
C GLU A 75 -12.33 11.49 15.15
N GLY A 76 -11.73 11.12 16.29
CA GLY A 76 -12.15 10.03 17.17
C GLY A 76 -11.14 8.88 17.27
N ASP A 77 -10.81 8.53 18.51
CA ASP A 77 -9.82 7.47 18.81
C ASP A 77 -10.46 6.08 18.99
N LYS A 78 -11.79 5.98 18.94
CA LYS A 78 -12.51 4.73 19.25
C LYS A 78 -12.79 3.83 18.04
N GLU A 79 -12.63 4.35 16.83
CA GLU A 79 -12.87 3.61 15.59
C GLU A 79 -11.56 3.41 14.81
N ALA A 80 -11.55 2.40 13.93
CA ALA A 80 -10.41 2.15 13.07
C ALA A 80 -10.07 3.40 12.22
N LYS A 81 -8.79 3.83 12.25
CA LYS A 81 -8.28 4.99 11.50
C LYS A 81 -8.65 4.89 10.02
N TYR A 82 -8.51 3.71 9.43
CA TYR A 82 -8.93 3.41 8.06
C TYR A 82 -9.99 2.32 8.02
N LEU A 83 -10.99 2.50 7.19
CA LEU A 83 -12.03 1.53 6.88
C LEU A 83 -12.13 1.38 5.36
N ASN A 84 -12.16 0.15 4.87
CA ASN A 84 -12.32 -0.12 3.44
C ASN A 84 -13.67 -0.77 3.15
N THR A 85 -14.14 -0.66 1.90
CA THR A 85 -15.19 -1.50 1.37
C THR A 85 -14.84 -2.97 1.63
N PRO A 86 -15.77 -3.82 2.11
CA PRO A 86 -15.54 -5.26 2.24
C PRO A 86 -15.40 -5.89 0.85
N ASN A 87 -15.00 -7.15 0.78
CA ASN A 87 -15.05 -7.86 -0.49
C ASN A 87 -16.51 -7.90 -1.00
N THR A 88 -16.70 -7.52 -2.25
CA THR A 88 -17.98 -7.50 -2.96
C THR A 88 -17.83 -8.17 -4.31
N VAL A 89 -18.90 -8.25 -5.09
CA VAL A 89 -18.82 -8.73 -6.48
C VAL A 89 -17.86 -7.87 -7.33
N LEU A 90 -17.74 -6.57 -7.02
CA LEU A 90 -16.90 -5.61 -7.76
C LEU A 90 -15.50 -5.45 -7.16
N TYR A 91 -15.34 -5.62 -5.86
CA TYR A 91 -14.13 -5.29 -5.13
C TYR A 91 -13.58 -6.49 -4.37
N ASP A 92 -12.39 -6.91 -4.76
CA ASP A 92 -11.57 -7.86 -4.03
C ASP A 92 -10.25 -7.18 -3.66
N LYS A 93 -10.09 -6.89 -2.37
CA LYS A 93 -8.94 -6.16 -1.84
C LYS A 93 -7.59 -6.82 -2.21
N SER A 94 -7.57 -8.14 -2.34
CA SER A 94 -6.36 -8.88 -2.72
C SER A 94 -5.97 -8.73 -4.20
N LYS A 95 -6.85 -8.13 -5.02
CA LYS A 95 -6.69 -8.01 -6.47
C LYS A 95 -6.65 -6.57 -6.98
N VAL A 96 -6.52 -5.60 -6.09
CA VAL A 96 -6.54 -4.17 -6.43
C VAL A 96 -5.29 -3.49 -5.89
N LEU A 97 -4.74 -2.58 -6.69
CA LEU A 97 -3.72 -1.61 -6.28
C LEU A 97 -4.30 -0.21 -6.42
N TYR A 98 -4.31 0.54 -5.33
CA TYR A 98 -4.77 1.92 -5.37
C TYR A 98 -3.84 2.80 -6.21
N GLY A 99 -4.41 3.58 -7.10
CA GLY A 99 -3.68 4.47 -7.99
C GLY A 99 -3.16 3.83 -9.28
N LEU A 100 -3.27 2.51 -9.47
CA LEU A 100 -2.76 1.83 -10.66
C LEU A 100 -3.42 2.32 -11.96
N ASP A 101 -4.69 2.68 -11.91
CA ASP A 101 -5.42 3.26 -13.04
C ASP A 101 -4.76 4.54 -13.58
N LYS A 102 -4.09 5.30 -12.71
CA LYS A 102 -3.36 6.54 -13.03
C LYS A 102 -1.88 6.31 -13.26
N ALA A 103 -1.27 5.38 -12.50
CA ALA A 103 0.16 5.16 -12.48
C ALA A 103 0.68 4.33 -13.66
N LYS A 104 -0.14 3.46 -14.26
CA LYS A 104 0.28 2.42 -15.22
C LYS A 104 1.12 2.91 -16.39
N ASN A 105 0.81 4.09 -16.94
CA ASN A 105 1.58 4.66 -18.07
C ASN A 105 2.94 5.17 -17.58
N CYS A 106 2.95 5.90 -16.46
CA CYS A 106 4.18 6.41 -15.87
C CYS A 106 5.10 5.27 -15.39
N ILE A 107 4.53 4.18 -14.84
CA ILE A 107 5.31 2.97 -14.48
C ILE A 107 6.02 2.42 -15.70
N ARG A 108 5.34 2.32 -16.86
CA ARG A 108 5.93 1.81 -18.09
C ARG A 108 7.01 2.76 -18.65
N GLU A 109 6.75 4.07 -18.64
CA GLU A 109 7.66 5.08 -19.15
C GLU A 109 8.94 5.19 -18.32
N MET A 110 8.82 5.10 -16.99
CA MET A 110 9.95 5.17 -16.06
C MET A 110 10.61 3.80 -15.82
N ASP A 111 10.03 2.72 -16.34
CA ASP A 111 10.42 1.33 -16.07
C ASP A 111 10.63 1.07 -14.57
N ALA A 112 9.78 1.65 -13.72
CA ALA A 112 9.85 1.48 -12.28
C ALA A 112 8.49 1.76 -11.63
N CYS A 113 8.11 0.93 -10.64
CA CYS A 113 6.93 1.13 -9.80
C CYS A 113 7.35 1.44 -8.37
N ILE A 114 6.83 2.53 -7.80
CA ILE A 114 6.98 2.85 -6.38
C ILE A 114 5.77 2.28 -5.64
N LEU A 115 6.03 1.43 -4.65
CA LEU A 115 5.01 0.79 -3.83
C LEU A 115 5.04 1.37 -2.41
N VAL A 116 3.92 1.94 -1.98
CA VAL A 116 3.70 2.54 -0.66
C VAL A 116 2.53 1.85 0.07
N GLU A 117 2.24 2.21 1.33
CA GLU A 117 1.24 1.52 2.13
C GLU A 117 -0.18 2.06 1.95
N GLY A 118 -0.36 3.38 1.94
CA GLY A 118 -1.66 4.03 2.09
C GLY A 118 -2.11 4.91 0.93
N TYR A 119 -3.36 5.35 1.03
CA TYR A 119 -3.99 6.25 0.05
C TYR A 119 -3.31 7.61 -0.01
N THR A 120 -2.98 8.15 1.16
CA THR A 120 -2.32 9.46 1.31
C THR A 120 -0.93 9.45 0.72
N ASP A 121 -0.19 8.35 0.90
CA ASP A 121 1.17 8.21 0.38
C ASP A 121 1.17 8.25 -1.16
N VAL A 122 0.23 7.52 -1.79
CA VAL A 122 0.07 7.57 -3.25
C VAL A 122 -0.27 8.99 -3.72
N ILE A 123 -1.28 9.63 -3.11
CA ILE A 123 -1.75 10.95 -3.53
C ILE A 123 -0.64 11.99 -3.38
N MET A 124 0.11 11.96 -2.25
CA MET A 124 1.20 12.90 -2.00
C MET A 124 2.40 12.64 -2.90
N SER A 125 2.76 11.38 -3.16
CA SER A 125 3.82 11.03 -4.12
C SER A 125 3.49 11.53 -5.53
N HIS A 126 2.24 11.32 -6.01
CA HIS A 126 1.81 11.87 -7.30
C HIS A 126 1.82 13.39 -7.32
N PHE A 127 1.49 14.05 -6.18
CA PHE A 127 1.57 15.50 -6.06
C PHE A 127 3.01 16.00 -6.17
N ALA A 128 3.96 15.26 -5.60
CA ALA A 128 5.39 15.55 -5.70
C ALA A 128 5.98 15.23 -7.10
N GLY A 129 5.19 14.64 -8.02
CA GLY A 129 5.62 14.30 -9.38
C GLY A 129 6.05 12.85 -9.58
N PHE A 130 5.89 11.98 -8.56
CA PHE A 130 6.18 10.54 -8.64
C PHE A 130 4.89 9.77 -9.00
N GLU A 131 4.42 9.97 -10.25
CA GLU A 131 3.14 9.43 -10.71
C GLU A 131 3.16 7.91 -10.98
N ASN A 132 4.32 7.26 -10.87
CA ASN A 132 4.50 5.80 -10.92
C ASN A 132 4.29 5.12 -9.55
N THR A 133 3.61 5.78 -8.61
CA THR A 133 3.36 5.27 -7.24
C THR A 133 1.99 4.61 -7.13
N VAL A 134 1.95 3.44 -6.47
CA VAL A 134 0.73 2.65 -6.15
C VAL A 134 0.76 2.17 -4.71
N SER A 135 -0.38 1.70 -4.19
CA SER A 135 -0.47 1.15 -2.84
C SER A 135 -1.30 -0.14 -2.78
N SER A 136 -0.91 -1.05 -1.87
CA SER A 136 -1.71 -2.22 -1.48
C SER A 136 -2.87 -1.84 -0.52
N SER A 137 -2.92 -0.59 -0.04
CA SER A 137 -3.98 -0.02 0.80
C SER A 137 -4.26 -0.81 2.10
N GLY A 138 -3.19 -1.13 2.83
CA GLY A 138 -3.28 -1.79 4.14
C GLY A 138 -3.61 -3.29 4.05
N THR A 139 -3.17 -3.96 2.99
CA THR A 139 -3.12 -5.42 2.89
C THR A 139 -1.70 -5.89 2.69
N ALA A 140 -1.41 -7.12 3.15
CA ALA A 140 -0.22 -7.81 2.69
C ALA A 140 -0.24 -7.91 1.15
N LEU A 141 0.90 -7.66 0.55
CA LEU A 141 1.08 -7.75 -0.91
C LEU A 141 0.78 -9.16 -1.40
N THR A 142 0.04 -9.29 -2.49
CA THR A 142 -0.38 -10.57 -3.05
C THR A 142 0.31 -10.85 -4.39
N THR A 143 0.36 -12.13 -4.78
CA THR A 143 0.85 -12.55 -6.10
C THR A 143 0.05 -11.89 -7.23
N TYR A 144 -1.27 -11.70 -7.05
CA TYR A 144 -2.10 -11.05 -8.06
C TYR A 144 -1.73 -9.57 -8.24
N GLN A 145 -1.55 -8.83 -7.13
CA GLN A 145 -1.14 -7.42 -7.17
C GLN A 145 0.24 -7.26 -7.83
N LEU A 146 1.20 -8.13 -7.48
CA LEU A 146 2.51 -8.14 -8.12
C LEU A 146 2.42 -8.48 -9.61
N SER A 147 1.60 -9.44 -10.00
CA SER A 147 1.37 -9.77 -11.42
C SER A 147 0.80 -8.60 -12.22
N MET A 148 0.01 -7.72 -11.59
CA MET A 148 -0.46 -6.50 -12.25
C MET A 148 0.68 -5.52 -12.52
N ILE A 149 1.61 -5.32 -11.56
CA ILE A 149 2.79 -4.46 -11.73
C ILE A 149 3.72 -5.05 -12.79
N LYS A 150 3.94 -6.38 -12.76
CA LYS A 150 4.85 -7.12 -13.66
C LYS A 150 4.53 -6.92 -15.15
N ARG A 151 3.29 -6.57 -15.49
CA ARG A 151 2.88 -6.26 -16.86
C ARG A 151 3.51 -4.95 -17.39
N TYR A 152 4.02 -4.11 -16.51
CA TYR A 152 4.52 -2.78 -16.86
C TYR A 152 6.01 -2.62 -16.60
N THR A 153 6.55 -3.28 -15.57
CA THR A 153 7.96 -3.21 -15.17
C THR A 153 8.37 -4.40 -14.32
N ASP A 154 9.66 -4.72 -14.34
CA ASP A 154 10.32 -5.65 -13.42
C ASP A 154 10.96 -4.93 -12.23
N ASN A 155 10.98 -3.60 -12.21
CA ASN A 155 11.66 -2.81 -11.20
C ASN A 155 10.67 -2.28 -10.15
N LEU A 156 10.84 -2.68 -8.90
CA LEU A 156 10.00 -2.31 -7.77
C LEU A 156 10.80 -1.52 -6.74
N ILE A 157 10.33 -0.34 -6.40
CA ILE A 157 10.89 0.49 -5.33
C ILE A 157 9.87 0.49 -4.19
N THR A 158 10.22 -0.09 -3.04
CA THR A 158 9.34 -0.12 -1.87
C THR A 158 9.68 1.03 -0.93
N ALA A 159 8.67 1.79 -0.55
CA ALA A 159 8.76 2.87 0.43
C ALA A 159 7.68 2.63 1.49
N PHE A 160 8.02 1.81 2.48
CA PHE A 160 7.14 1.42 3.58
C PHE A 160 7.58 2.05 4.88
N ASP A 161 6.66 2.19 5.83
CA ASP A 161 6.99 2.55 7.21
C ASP A 161 7.89 1.48 7.83
N MET A 162 8.93 1.93 8.51
CA MET A 162 9.97 1.07 9.07
C MET A 162 9.68 0.69 10.52
N ASP A 163 8.42 0.77 10.98
CA ASP A 163 8.03 0.32 12.30
C ASP A 163 8.12 -1.22 12.45
N ASP A 164 8.33 -1.70 13.68
CA ASP A 164 8.54 -3.13 13.97
C ASP A 164 7.33 -3.99 13.58
N ALA A 165 6.12 -3.46 13.58
CA ALA A 165 4.90 -4.16 13.20
C ALA A 165 4.78 -4.30 11.67
N GLY A 166 5.18 -3.28 10.91
CA GLY A 166 5.23 -3.28 9.45
C GLY A 166 6.36 -4.14 8.90
N ALA A 167 7.49 -4.24 9.60
CA ALA A 167 8.70 -4.94 9.12
C ALA A 167 8.46 -6.40 8.72
N SER A 168 7.60 -7.14 9.43
CA SER A 168 7.32 -8.55 9.12
C SER A 168 6.40 -8.74 7.90
N ALA A 169 5.42 -7.87 7.72
CA ALA A 169 4.51 -7.89 6.56
C ALA A 169 5.24 -7.40 5.31
N THR A 170 6.03 -6.33 5.46
CA THR A 170 6.92 -5.78 4.43
C THR A 170 7.93 -6.81 3.95
N SER A 171 8.62 -7.51 4.87
CA SER A 171 9.58 -8.57 4.52
C SER A 171 8.92 -9.70 3.71
N ARG A 172 7.71 -10.14 4.08
CA ARG A 172 6.99 -11.18 3.33
C ARG A 172 6.59 -10.69 1.93
N GLY A 173 6.19 -9.43 1.80
CA GLY A 173 5.86 -8.82 0.50
C GLY A 173 7.09 -8.72 -0.40
N ILE A 174 8.24 -8.33 0.15
CA ILE A 174 9.53 -8.28 -0.54
C ILE A 174 9.96 -9.69 -0.98
N ASP A 175 9.91 -10.66 -0.06
CA ASP A 175 10.25 -12.06 -0.37
C ASP A 175 9.38 -12.62 -1.51
N LEU A 176 8.09 -12.31 -1.51
CA LEU A 176 7.16 -12.70 -2.58
C LEU A 176 7.53 -12.04 -3.91
N ALA A 177 7.82 -10.74 -3.92
CA ALA A 177 8.23 -10.02 -5.12
C ALA A 177 9.56 -10.54 -5.68
N GLN A 178 10.55 -10.87 -4.82
CA GLN A 178 11.80 -11.52 -5.25
C GLN A 178 11.52 -12.87 -5.91
N SER A 179 10.65 -13.70 -5.33
CA SER A 179 10.32 -15.03 -5.90
C SER A 179 9.64 -14.91 -7.27
N MET A 180 9.03 -13.76 -7.57
CA MET A 180 8.43 -13.44 -8.88
C MET A 180 9.41 -12.75 -9.84
N GLY A 181 10.69 -12.62 -9.48
CA GLY A 181 11.74 -12.07 -10.33
C GLY A 181 11.67 -10.55 -10.48
N PHE A 182 11.25 -9.82 -9.44
CA PHE A 182 11.39 -8.36 -9.40
C PHE A 182 12.79 -7.94 -8.97
N ASN A 183 13.32 -6.90 -9.61
CA ASN A 183 14.44 -6.12 -9.12
C ASN A 183 13.94 -5.16 -8.05
N ILE A 184 14.30 -5.38 -6.78
CA ILE A 184 13.72 -4.63 -5.67
C ILE A 184 14.74 -3.67 -5.08
N LYS A 185 14.34 -2.41 -4.95
CA LYS A 185 15.03 -1.41 -4.12
C LYS A 185 14.15 -1.01 -2.95
N VAL A 186 14.78 -0.71 -1.83
CA VAL A 186 14.11 -0.30 -0.58
C VAL A 186 14.53 1.13 -0.26
N VAL A 187 13.53 1.99 -0.09
CA VAL A 187 13.75 3.35 0.41
C VAL A 187 13.89 3.28 1.93
N ILE A 188 15.00 3.78 2.44
CA ILE A 188 15.20 3.91 3.89
C ILE A 188 14.61 5.25 4.31
N MET A 189 13.47 5.18 5.00
CA MET A 189 12.78 6.38 5.50
C MET A 189 13.47 6.90 6.77
N PRO A 190 13.60 8.24 6.94
CA PRO A 190 14.01 8.81 8.20
C PRO A 190 13.04 8.43 9.32
N PRO A 191 13.53 8.19 10.56
CA PRO A 191 12.66 7.81 11.67
C PRO A 191 11.51 8.80 11.88
N GLY A 192 10.29 8.27 12.00
CA GLY A 192 9.08 9.04 12.28
C GLY A 192 8.45 9.77 11.07
N LEU A 193 8.99 9.57 9.86
CA LEU A 193 8.39 10.11 8.63
C LEU A 193 7.83 8.98 7.77
N ASP A 194 6.62 9.18 7.26
CA ASP A 194 6.01 8.33 6.26
C ASP A 194 6.25 8.88 4.82
N PRO A 195 5.96 8.10 3.76
CA PRO A 195 6.11 8.58 2.39
C PRO A 195 5.29 9.83 2.07
N ALA A 196 4.12 10.02 2.68
CA ALA A 196 3.30 11.21 2.47
C ALA A 196 3.95 12.45 3.10
N ASP A 197 4.58 12.31 4.26
CA ASP A 197 5.33 13.40 4.92
C ASP A 197 6.56 13.79 4.09
N MET A 198 7.34 12.80 3.63
CA MET A 198 8.49 13.03 2.76
C MET A 198 8.09 13.71 1.45
N ALA A 199 6.98 13.31 0.84
CA ALA A 199 6.49 13.86 -0.42
C ALA A 199 5.98 15.31 -0.31
N ARG A 200 5.88 15.90 0.89
CA ARG A 200 5.64 17.35 1.07
C ARG A 200 6.81 18.18 0.55
N ASN A 201 8.02 17.63 0.61
CA ASN A 201 9.20 18.21 -0.03
C ASN A 201 9.64 17.31 -1.18
N LYS A 202 9.40 17.76 -2.40
CA LYS A 202 9.72 17.00 -3.62
C LYS A 202 11.20 16.60 -3.71
N ASP A 203 12.11 17.50 -3.32
CA ASP A 203 13.56 17.25 -3.44
C ASP A 203 14.04 16.23 -2.42
N ASP A 204 13.49 16.23 -1.21
CA ASP A 204 13.83 15.24 -0.19
C ASP A 204 13.27 13.86 -0.56
N PHE A 205 12.04 13.79 -1.09
CA PHE A 205 11.48 12.55 -1.58
C PHE A 205 12.26 12.01 -2.79
N ALA A 206 12.66 12.88 -3.73
CA ALA A 206 13.51 12.51 -4.87
C ALA A 206 14.85 11.93 -4.41
N LYS A 207 15.50 12.56 -3.42
CA LYS A 207 16.75 12.05 -2.83
C LYS A 207 16.54 10.67 -2.21
N ALA A 208 15.46 10.48 -1.45
CA ALA A 208 15.15 9.20 -0.81
C ALA A 208 14.95 8.08 -1.85
N ILE A 209 14.18 8.33 -2.91
CA ILE A 209 13.96 7.38 -4.02
C ILE A 209 15.28 7.07 -4.75
N ASN A 210 16.09 8.10 -5.07
CA ASN A 210 17.37 7.91 -5.78
C ASN A 210 18.41 7.15 -4.94
N ASN A 211 18.36 7.30 -3.61
CA ASN A 211 19.23 6.61 -2.67
C ASN A 211 18.67 5.25 -2.22
N ALA A 212 17.59 4.77 -2.83
CA ALA A 212 17.04 3.46 -2.50
C ALA A 212 18.09 2.37 -2.75
N VAL A 213 18.31 1.53 -1.73
CA VAL A 213 19.32 0.47 -1.71
C VAL A 213 18.74 -0.85 -2.23
N SER A 214 19.61 -1.78 -2.63
CA SER A 214 19.14 -3.14 -2.94
C SER A 214 18.49 -3.78 -1.71
N VAL A 215 17.60 -4.74 -1.92
CA VAL A 215 16.95 -5.45 -0.81
C VAL A 215 17.98 -6.19 0.07
N MET A 216 19.07 -6.65 -0.53
CA MET A 216 20.13 -7.34 0.24
C MET A 216 20.95 -6.34 1.07
N ASP A 217 21.33 -5.19 0.52
CA ASP A 217 21.98 -4.13 1.29
C ASP A 217 21.10 -3.70 2.48
N PHE A 218 19.80 -3.57 2.26
CA PHE A 218 18.84 -3.29 3.32
C PHE A 218 18.86 -4.37 4.40
N TYR A 219 18.83 -5.67 4.04
CA TYR A 219 18.90 -6.74 5.03
C TYR A 219 20.24 -6.78 5.76
N PHE A 220 21.35 -6.50 5.08
CA PHE A 220 22.66 -6.39 5.72
C PHE A 220 22.71 -5.24 6.73
N GLN A 221 22.22 -4.05 6.36
CA GLN A 221 22.15 -2.90 7.27
C GLN A 221 21.31 -3.24 8.52
N LYS A 222 20.11 -3.81 8.33
CA LYS A 222 19.25 -4.27 9.44
C LYS A 222 19.91 -5.35 10.31
N ALA A 223 20.64 -6.27 9.72
CA ALA A 223 21.30 -7.37 10.45
C ALA A 223 22.37 -6.86 11.44
N VAL A 224 23.09 -5.81 11.06
CA VAL A 224 24.18 -5.21 11.89
C VAL A 224 23.72 -4.04 12.76
N GLU A 225 22.51 -3.52 12.54
CA GLU A 225 21.95 -2.40 13.28
C GLU A 225 21.99 -2.67 14.79
N ASN A 226 22.56 -1.74 15.55
CA ASN A 226 22.72 -1.81 17.02
C ASN A 226 23.44 -3.08 17.53
N LYS A 227 24.28 -3.74 16.72
CA LYS A 227 25.04 -4.91 17.12
C LYS A 227 26.55 -4.68 16.96
N ASP A 228 27.31 -5.05 17.98
CA ASP A 228 28.76 -5.16 17.87
C ASP A 228 29.13 -6.42 17.09
N VAL A 229 29.56 -6.21 15.84
CA VAL A 229 29.95 -7.32 14.93
C VAL A 229 31.23 -8.03 15.33
N SER A 230 31.98 -7.55 16.33
CA SER A 230 33.15 -8.25 16.85
C SER A 230 32.79 -9.46 17.73
N LEU A 231 31.59 -9.42 18.36
CA LEU A 231 31.14 -10.43 19.29
C LEU A 231 30.63 -11.70 18.56
N PRO A 232 31.10 -12.90 18.91
CA PRO A 232 30.70 -14.16 18.26
C PRO A 232 29.17 -14.43 18.31
N GLU A 233 28.52 -14.07 19.42
CA GLU A 233 27.08 -14.23 19.60
C GLU A 233 26.28 -13.35 18.63
N ASN A 234 26.75 -12.13 18.36
CA ASN A 234 26.11 -11.23 17.40
C ASN A 234 26.34 -11.70 15.96
N LYS A 235 27.54 -12.21 15.63
CA LYS A 235 27.79 -12.85 14.33
C LYS A 235 26.82 -14.00 14.07
N LYS A 236 26.56 -14.84 15.09
CA LYS A 236 25.59 -15.93 14.98
C LYS A 236 24.18 -15.42 14.68
N LYS A 237 23.71 -14.41 15.42
CA LYS A 237 22.39 -13.77 15.19
C LYS A 237 22.29 -13.13 13.81
N ILE A 238 23.36 -12.49 13.34
CA ILE A 238 23.44 -11.89 11.99
C ILE A 238 23.32 -12.99 10.93
N ALA A 239 24.06 -14.08 11.07
CA ALA A 239 24.00 -15.22 10.15
C ALA A 239 22.61 -15.87 10.15
N GLU A 240 22.01 -16.11 11.31
CA GLU A 240 20.64 -16.64 11.45
C GLU A 240 19.58 -15.75 10.77
N TYR A 241 19.78 -14.45 10.75
CA TYR A 241 18.90 -13.50 10.06
C TYR A 241 19.13 -13.46 8.54
N LEU A 242 20.39 -13.44 8.09
CA LEU A 242 20.74 -13.25 6.67
C LEU A 242 20.67 -14.53 5.83
N LEU A 243 21.12 -15.68 6.35
CA LEU A 243 21.19 -16.93 5.58
C LEU A 243 19.84 -17.36 4.97
N PRO A 244 18.70 -17.28 5.68
CA PRO A 244 17.40 -17.57 5.09
C PRO A 244 17.01 -16.60 3.97
N LYS A 245 17.50 -15.34 3.98
CA LYS A 245 17.25 -14.32 2.96
C LYS A 245 18.09 -14.61 1.71
N ILE A 246 19.38 -14.89 1.89
CA ILE A 246 20.29 -15.27 0.81
C ILE A 246 19.81 -16.55 0.12
N ALA A 247 19.31 -17.53 0.88
CA ALA A 247 18.80 -18.78 0.32
C ALA A 247 17.64 -18.59 -0.68
N LYS A 248 16.85 -17.50 -0.55
CA LYS A 248 15.71 -17.18 -1.43
C LYS A 248 16.09 -16.51 -2.74
N ILE A 249 17.34 -16.06 -2.89
CA ILE A 249 17.81 -15.46 -4.15
C ILE A 249 17.79 -16.54 -5.23
N SER A 250 17.19 -16.24 -6.37
CA SER A 250 17.08 -17.20 -7.48
C SER A 250 18.39 -17.37 -8.25
N SER A 251 19.22 -16.32 -8.33
CA SER A 251 20.50 -16.31 -9.03
C SER A 251 21.62 -16.92 -8.20
N ASN A 252 22.20 -18.03 -8.67
CA ASN A 252 23.37 -18.62 -8.01
C ASN A 252 24.58 -17.70 -8.04
N ILE A 253 24.74 -16.89 -9.08
CA ILE A 253 25.85 -15.92 -9.19
C ILE A 253 25.74 -14.86 -8.10
N GLU A 254 24.52 -14.34 -7.85
CA GLU A 254 24.29 -13.40 -6.74
C GLU A 254 24.52 -14.06 -5.36
N LYS A 255 24.10 -15.31 -5.19
CA LYS A 255 24.35 -16.04 -3.93
C LYS A 255 25.85 -16.18 -3.65
N ASP A 256 26.61 -16.59 -4.64
CA ASP A 256 28.07 -16.78 -4.50
C ASP A 256 28.81 -15.46 -4.22
N HIS A 257 28.25 -14.33 -4.66
CA HIS A 257 28.82 -12.99 -4.38
C HIS A 257 28.55 -12.53 -2.94
N LEU A 258 27.52 -13.05 -2.27
CA LEU A 258 27.07 -12.63 -0.95
C LEU A 258 27.56 -13.53 0.20
N VAL A 259 28.20 -14.64 -0.09
CA VAL A 259 28.77 -15.61 0.87
C VAL A 259 30.28 -15.52 0.85
#